data_96c383078b07c2d557482d4160ba63bf
#
_entry.id   96c383078b07c2d557482d4160ba63bf
#
_cell.length_a   1.000
_cell.length_b   1.000
_cell.length_c   1.000
_cell.angle_alpha   90.00
_cell.angle_beta   90.00
_cell.angle_gamma   90.00
#
_symmetry.space_group_name_H-M   'P 1'
#
loop_
_entity.id
_entity.type
_entity.pdbx_description
1 polymer ?
#
loop_
_entity_poly.entity_id
_entity_poly.type
_entity_poly.pdbx_seq_one_letter_code
_entity_poly.pdbx_strand_id
1 'polypeptide(L)' 'MKKKFTAIGNSWAMLFTKTMLEILDINPETDKAEIVFDKNVLIIKKEEKP' A
#
# COMPACT_ATOMS: atom_id res chain seq x y z
N MET A 1 0.08 1.64 -13.66
CA MET A 1 -1.08 2.28 -12.99
C MET A 1 -0.65 3.60 -12.36
N LYS A 2 -1.43 4.63 -12.54
CA LYS A 2 -1.15 5.95 -11.94
C LYS A 2 -2.26 6.29 -10.97
N LYS A 3 -1.91 6.87 -9.83
CA LYS A 3 -2.86 7.26 -8.79
C LYS A 3 -2.53 8.66 -8.31
N LYS A 4 -3.56 9.39 -7.92
CA LYS A 4 -3.39 10.72 -7.33
C LYS A 4 -3.36 10.61 -5.81
N PHE A 5 -2.70 11.56 -5.18
CA PHE A 5 -2.75 11.68 -3.73
C PHE A 5 -3.99 12.44 -3.29
N THR A 6 -4.49 12.07 -2.13
CA THR A 6 -5.61 12.74 -1.49
C THR A 6 -5.13 13.38 -0.20
N ALA A 7 -5.43 14.66 0.00
CA ALA A 7 -5.03 15.36 1.21
C ALA A 7 -5.91 14.93 2.39
N ILE A 8 -5.25 14.61 3.50
CA ILE A 8 -5.93 14.28 4.75
C ILE A 8 -5.21 15.04 5.86
N GLY A 9 -5.82 16.10 6.35
CA GLY A 9 -5.16 16.96 7.33
C GLY A 9 -3.84 17.48 6.80
N ASN A 10 -2.76 17.24 7.53
CA ASN A 10 -1.40 17.61 7.11
C ASN A 10 -0.69 16.49 6.35
N SER A 11 -1.41 15.45 6.00
CA SER A 11 -0.82 14.28 5.34
C SER A 11 -1.44 14.06 3.98
N TRP A 12 -0.85 13.16 3.23
CA TRP A 12 -1.36 12.75 1.93
C TRP A 12 -1.55 11.24 1.93
N ALA A 13 -2.63 10.80 1.30
CA ALA A 13 -2.96 9.38 1.23
C ALA A 13 -3.14 8.95 -0.22
N MET A 14 -2.96 7.67 -0.44
CA MET A 14 -3.25 7.03 -1.71
C MET A 14 -4.18 5.86 -1.42
N LEU A 15 -5.30 5.79 -2.13
CA LEU A 15 -6.28 4.73 -1.93
C LEU A 15 -5.85 3.46 -2.65
N PHE A 16 -5.93 2.35 -1.94
CA PHE A 16 -5.70 1.03 -2.52
C PHE A 16 -7.05 0.41 -2.84
N THR A 17 -7.29 0.16 -4.11
CA THR A 17 -8.55 -0.48 -4.53
C THR A 17 -8.51 -1.97 -4.19
N LYS A 18 -9.69 -2.59 -4.23
CA LYS A 18 -9.79 -4.03 -4.00
C LYS A 18 -8.91 -4.81 -4.97
N THR A 19 -8.89 -4.39 -6.23
CA THR A 19 -8.07 -5.05 -7.25
C THR A 19 -6.59 -4.96 -6.93
N MET A 20 -6.12 -3.79 -6.45
CA MET A 20 -4.72 -3.63 -6.08
C MET A 20 -4.35 -4.55 -4.92
N LEU A 21 -5.23 -4.67 -3.95
CA LEU A 21 -5.00 -5.55 -2.80
C LEU A 21 -4.99 -7.03 -3.21
N GLU A 22 -5.82 -7.40 -4.17
CA GLU A 22 -5.83 -8.77 -4.70
C GLU A 22 -4.52 -9.10 -5.42
N ILE A 23 -4.01 -8.16 -6.19
CA ILE A 23 -2.72 -8.33 -6.88
C ILE A 23 -1.60 -8.53 -5.87
N LEU A 24 -1.64 -7.79 -4.76
CA LEU A 24 -0.64 -7.89 -3.70
C LEU A 24 -0.88 -9.09 -2.77
N ASP A 25 -2.01 -9.77 -2.92
CA ASP A 25 -2.41 -10.87 -2.05
C ASP A 25 -2.53 -10.40 -0.59
N ILE A 26 -3.06 -9.21 -0.39
CA ILE A 26 -3.25 -8.63 0.92
C ILE A 26 -4.75 -8.59 1.26
N ASN A 27 -5.10 -9.17 2.41
CA ASN A 27 -6.43 -9.03 2.97
C ASN A 27 -6.39 -7.86 3.95
N PRO A 28 -7.03 -6.71 3.63
CA PRO A 28 -6.89 -5.52 4.45
C PRO A 28 -7.47 -5.65 5.85
N GLU A 29 -8.33 -6.64 6.07
CA GLU A 29 -8.94 -6.85 7.38
C GLU A 29 -8.02 -7.59 8.34
N THR A 30 -7.12 -8.42 7.82
CA THR A 30 -6.30 -9.31 8.66
C THR A 30 -4.81 -9.16 8.45
N ASP A 31 -4.40 -8.69 7.28
CA ASP A 31 -2.98 -8.63 6.93
C ASP A 31 -2.43 -7.23 7.13
N LYS A 32 -1.12 -7.16 7.27
CA LYS A 32 -0.39 -5.91 7.28
C LYS A 32 0.47 -5.82 6.03
N ALA A 33 0.71 -4.61 5.58
CA ALA A 33 1.61 -4.36 4.47
C ALA A 33 3.00 -4.02 5.02
N GLU A 34 4.01 -4.56 4.37
CA GLU A 34 5.39 -4.17 4.63
C GLU A 34 5.79 -3.14 3.58
N ILE A 35 6.35 -2.04 4.04
CA ILE A 35 6.73 -0.94 3.18
C ILE A 35 8.25 -0.80 3.19
N VAL A 36 8.84 -0.82 2.01
CA VAL A 36 10.28 -0.69 1.85
C VAL A 36 10.56 0.53 0.97
N PHE A 37 11.43 1.40 1.46
CA PHE A 37 11.88 2.58 0.71
C PHE A 37 13.25 2.29 0.11
N ASP A 38 13.38 2.58 -1.16
CA ASP A 38 14.66 2.45 -1.85
C ASP A 38 14.81 3.61 -2.82
N LYS A 39 15.55 4.64 -2.39
CA LYS A 39 15.72 5.87 -3.16
C LYS A 39 14.37 6.49 -3.50
N ASN A 40 14.03 6.58 -4.77
CA ASN A 40 12.76 7.15 -5.22
C ASN A 40 11.67 6.11 -5.44
N VAL A 41 11.87 4.91 -4.89
CA VAL A 41 10.94 3.79 -5.09
C VAL A 41 10.34 3.38 -3.76
N LEU A 42 9.04 3.14 -3.77
CA LEU A 42 8.32 2.60 -2.62
C LEU A 42 7.83 1.21 -3.00
N ILE A 43 8.22 0.23 -2.21
CA ILE A 43 7.80 -1.16 -2.41
C ILE A 43 6.81 -1.53 -1.33
N ILE A 44 5.65 -2.00 -1.72
CA ILE A 44 4.59 -2.43 -0.81
C ILE A 44 4.33 -3.90 -1.06
N LYS A 45 4.41 -4.69 -0.01
CA LYS A 45 4.16 -6.12 -0.10
C LYS A 45 3.46 -6.61 1.16
N LYS A 46 2.85 -7.79 1.06
CA LYS A 46 2.22 -8.42 2.21
C LYS A 46 3.29 -8.76 3.25
N GLU A 47 3.03 -8.41 4.50
CA GLU A 47 3.90 -8.83 5.59
C GLU A 47 3.82 -10.34 5.74
N GLU A 48 4.95 -11.00 5.65
CA GLU A 48 5.03 -12.43 5.87
C GLU A 48 5.25 -12.69 7.36
N LYS A 49 4.38 -13.53 7.91
CA LYS A 49 4.54 -13.97 9.29
C LYS A 49 5.39 -15.22 9.31
N PRO A 50 6.32 -15.33 10.27
CA PRO A 50 7.13 -16.54 10.40
C PRO A 50 6.28 -17.75 10.76
#